data_8fe054670f2bd47daeb66fcba6f07877
#
_entry.id   8fe054670f2bd47daeb66fcba6f07877
#
_cell.length_a   1.000
_cell.length_b   1.000
_cell.length_c   1.000
_cell.angle_alpha   90.00
_cell.angle_beta   90.00
_cell.angle_gamma   90.00
#
_symmetry.space_group_name_H-M   'P 1'
#
loop_
_entity.id
_entity.type
_entity.pdbx_description
1 polymer ?
#
loop_
_entity_poly.entity_id
_entity_poly.type
_entity_poly.pdbx_seq_one_letter_code
_entity_poly.pdbx_strand_id
1 'polypeptide(L)'
;MTDSTPASGTPRPARTLSRRPAAAASLVFLLAACNPAGGTPGPSSGPSAGPSDQPSPIAVAGIEHPTGAKDVVLRFEEGGGFVPIDFIATQAPSFTLYGDGTVVFRDAQAAPPDAVGSVIRSVPFQTVKIDEEGIQALLEYALGPGGLGVAIGPYMSNAMDIPSQTFTVNADGRTKQVTANGLSPDMYQPQDRLIITALTGLADRLRAFGTGVAGEQVYQPAMYRGVLQKVDQAFGAVVDWPWTDVEPVDFVSGVNEFLSTRTLTPEQVAALNIPGMTGGMMGLYIRKDGKVFSLAVRPLLPDETK
;
A
#
# COMPACT_ATOMS: atom_id res chain seq x y z
N MET A 1 45.34 40.83 -17.69
CA MET A 1 46.33 40.19 -16.81
C MET A 1 45.88 40.36 -15.40
N THR A 2 45.15 39.37 -14.88
CA THR A 2 44.98 39.14 -13.44
C THR A 2 44.71 37.63 -13.27
N ASP A 3 45.72 37.02 -12.72
CA ASP A 3 45.87 35.61 -12.45
C ASP A 3 45.02 35.25 -11.23
N SER A 4 44.18 34.24 -11.28
CA SER A 4 43.43 33.74 -10.15
C SER A 4 43.65 32.23 -10.00
N THR A 5 44.50 31.88 -9.05
CA THR A 5 44.86 30.54 -8.60
C THR A 5 43.67 29.83 -7.92
N PRO A 6 43.39 28.54 -8.18
CA PRO A 6 42.40 27.80 -7.47
C PRO A 6 42.93 27.22 -6.13
N ALA A 7 42.15 27.39 -5.07
CA ALA A 7 42.43 26.86 -3.75
C ALA A 7 42.23 25.33 -3.69
N SER A 8 43.25 24.62 -3.19
CA SER A 8 43.27 23.19 -2.92
C SER A 8 42.42 22.85 -1.68
N GLY A 9 41.34 22.13 -1.85
CA GLY A 9 40.51 21.57 -0.78
C GLY A 9 41.08 20.23 -0.28
N THR A 10 41.44 20.17 0.98
CA THR A 10 41.90 18.96 1.71
C THR A 10 40.74 17.99 1.94
N PRO A 11 40.90 16.66 1.75
CA PRO A 11 39.86 15.70 2.02
C PRO A 11 39.69 15.44 3.52
N ARG A 12 38.42 15.43 4.00
CA ARG A 12 38.04 15.05 5.35
C ARG A 12 38.10 13.54 5.53
N PRO A 13 38.58 13.02 6.68
CA PRO A 13 38.62 11.59 6.94
C PRO A 13 37.23 11.03 7.22
N ALA A 14 36.96 9.83 6.68
CA ALA A 14 35.77 9.03 6.90
C ALA A 14 35.66 8.57 8.36
N ARG A 15 34.51 8.82 8.99
CA ARG A 15 34.17 8.28 10.31
C ARG A 15 33.72 6.80 10.15
N THR A 16 34.53 5.91 10.65
CA THR A 16 34.18 4.49 10.84
C THR A 16 33.20 4.36 12.02
N LEU A 17 31.98 3.93 11.71
CA LEU A 17 30.99 3.52 12.72
C LEU A 17 31.30 2.10 13.19
N SER A 18 31.72 1.94 14.43
CA SER A 18 31.92 0.66 15.08
C SER A 18 30.55 0.02 15.41
N ARG A 19 30.30 -1.16 14.86
CA ARG A 19 29.17 -2.03 15.20
C ARG A 19 29.41 -2.63 16.58
N ARG A 20 28.54 -2.38 17.55
CA ARG A 20 28.45 -3.12 18.81
C ARG A 20 27.53 -4.32 18.61
N PRO A 21 27.92 -5.54 19.04
CA PRO A 21 27.01 -6.69 19.03
C PRO A 21 26.02 -6.58 20.20
N ALA A 22 24.73 -6.74 19.89
CA ALA A 22 23.67 -6.90 20.88
C ALA A 22 23.69 -8.36 21.38
N ALA A 23 23.85 -8.52 22.69
CA ALA A 23 23.77 -9.82 23.37
C ALA A 23 22.30 -10.24 23.50
N ALA A 24 21.94 -11.37 22.91
CA ALA A 24 20.65 -12.02 23.11
C ALA A 24 20.63 -12.71 24.49
N ALA A 25 19.74 -12.30 25.36
CA ALA A 25 19.43 -12.99 26.61
C ALA A 25 18.28 -13.98 26.38
N SER A 26 18.60 -15.27 26.32
CA SER A 26 17.61 -16.35 26.28
C SER A 26 17.08 -16.61 27.68
N LEU A 27 15.78 -16.38 27.90
CA LEU A 27 15.08 -16.74 29.12
C LEU A 27 14.50 -18.15 28.94
N VAL A 28 15.08 -19.11 29.64
CA VAL A 28 14.58 -20.51 29.71
C VAL A 28 13.59 -20.57 30.88
N PHE A 29 12.30 -20.85 30.58
CA PHE A 29 11.31 -21.23 31.60
C PHE A 29 11.33 -22.75 31.81
N LEU A 30 11.76 -23.16 32.99
CA LEU A 30 11.64 -24.53 33.46
C LEU A 30 10.26 -24.74 34.10
N LEU A 31 9.43 -25.55 33.46
CA LEU A 31 8.20 -26.08 34.06
C LEU A 31 8.55 -27.35 34.88
N ALA A 32 8.45 -27.25 36.19
CA ALA A 32 8.53 -28.39 37.11
C ALA A 32 7.19 -29.11 37.17
N ALA A 33 7.16 -30.35 36.66
CA ALA A 33 6.05 -31.27 36.86
C ALA A 33 6.26 -32.04 38.16
N CYS A 34 5.38 -31.84 39.16
CA CYS A 34 5.29 -32.72 40.34
C CYS A 34 4.13 -33.69 40.13
N ASN A 35 4.48 -34.98 40.02
CA ASN A 35 3.54 -36.09 40.08
C ASN A 35 3.70 -36.79 41.44
N PRO A 36 2.63 -37.04 42.23
CA PRO A 36 2.67 -38.09 43.23
C PRO A 36 1.73 -39.22 42.85
N ALA A 37 2.29 -40.41 42.83
CA ALA A 37 1.59 -41.68 42.68
C ALA A 37 0.94 -42.14 44.00
N GLY A 38 -0.16 -42.87 43.87
CA GLY A 38 -0.51 -43.89 44.81
C GLY A 38 -1.83 -43.70 45.56
N GLY A 39 -2.79 -44.65 45.33
CA GLY A 39 -3.97 -44.83 46.13
C GLY A 39 -5.07 -45.65 45.39
N THR A 40 -5.14 -46.91 45.69
CA THR A 40 -6.08 -47.92 45.17
C THR A 40 -7.51 -47.80 45.70
N PRO A 41 -8.53 -48.50 45.17
CA PRO A 41 -9.89 -48.02 45.00
C PRO A 41 -10.88 -48.49 46.07
N GLY A 42 -11.90 -47.66 46.28
CA GLY A 42 -13.13 -48.06 46.98
C GLY A 42 -14.35 -47.59 46.16
N PRO A 43 -15.41 -48.40 46.02
CA PRO A 43 -16.60 -48.01 45.29
C PRO A 43 -17.49 -47.15 46.19
N SER A 44 -17.72 -45.90 45.81
CA SER A 44 -18.78 -45.09 46.42
C SER A 44 -19.63 -44.51 45.29
N SER A 45 -20.85 -45.01 45.18
CA SER A 45 -21.89 -44.44 44.37
C SER A 45 -22.35 -43.11 44.99
N GLY A 46 -21.94 -42.02 44.40
CA GLY A 46 -22.41 -40.66 44.67
C GLY A 46 -23.26 -40.14 43.52
N PRO A 47 -24.20 -39.21 43.77
CA PRO A 47 -25.19 -38.77 42.80
C PRO A 47 -24.56 -38.03 41.62
N SER A 48 -25.08 -38.35 40.43
CA SER A 48 -24.79 -37.69 39.17
C SER A 48 -24.92 -36.17 39.30
N ALA A 49 -23.81 -35.47 39.27
CA ALA A 49 -23.81 -34.02 39.10
C ALA A 49 -24.36 -33.70 37.70
N GLY A 50 -25.41 -32.93 37.64
CA GLY A 50 -26.00 -32.40 36.42
C GLY A 50 -24.98 -31.58 35.62
N PRO A 51 -25.27 -31.29 34.33
CA PRO A 51 -24.39 -30.52 33.49
C PRO A 51 -24.09 -29.16 34.14
N SER A 52 -22.83 -28.92 34.44
CA SER A 52 -22.37 -27.57 34.83
C SER A 52 -22.70 -26.62 33.69
N ASP A 53 -23.65 -25.73 33.92
CA ASP A 53 -23.83 -24.52 33.11
C ASP A 53 -22.57 -23.65 33.26
N GLN A 54 -21.53 -24.04 32.58
CA GLN A 54 -20.38 -23.15 32.35
C GLN A 54 -20.87 -22.08 31.39
N PRO A 55 -20.91 -20.81 31.80
CA PRO A 55 -21.33 -19.75 30.88
C PRO A 55 -20.43 -19.83 29.66
N SER A 56 -21.02 -20.03 28.48
CA SER A 56 -20.33 -19.92 27.21
C SER A 56 -19.62 -18.56 27.20
N PRO A 57 -18.35 -18.50 26.82
CA PRO A 57 -17.67 -17.22 26.67
C PRO A 57 -18.55 -16.33 25.77
N ILE A 58 -18.89 -15.15 26.25
CA ILE A 58 -19.58 -14.14 25.46
C ILE A 58 -18.62 -13.85 24.33
N ALA A 59 -18.96 -14.29 23.12
CA ALA A 59 -18.23 -13.90 21.91
C ALA A 59 -18.32 -12.37 21.86
N VAL A 60 -17.21 -11.68 22.06
CA VAL A 60 -17.13 -10.25 21.79
C VAL A 60 -17.42 -10.11 20.31
N ALA A 61 -18.57 -9.51 19.96
CA ALA A 61 -18.91 -9.27 18.59
C ALA A 61 -17.79 -8.41 17.97
N GLY A 62 -17.11 -8.96 16.98
CA GLY A 62 -16.08 -8.21 16.23
C GLY A 62 -16.69 -7.03 15.48
N ILE A 63 -15.86 -6.17 14.93
CA ILE A 63 -16.27 -5.08 14.04
C ILE A 63 -16.79 -5.70 12.76
N GLU A 64 -18.07 -5.45 12.44
CA GLU A 64 -18.68 -5.94 11.21
C GLU A 64 -18.02 -5.30 9.98
N HIS A 65 -17.71 -6.10 8.95
CA HIS A 65 -17.13 -5.63 7.70
C HIS A 65 -17.62 -6.44 6.49
N PRO A 66 -17.49 -5.91 5.26
CA PRO A 66 -17.75 -6.66 4.03
C PRO A 66 -16.85 -7.89 3.93
N THR A 67 -17.31 -8.97 3.28
CA THR A 67 -16.59 -10.27 3.22
C THR A 67 -16.17 -10.69 1.80
N GLY A 68 -16.50 -9.90 0.77
CA GLY A 68 -16.20 -10.24 -0.62
C GLY A 68 -14.75 -9.95 -1.02
N ALA A 69 -14.23 -10.73 -1.98
CA ALA A 69 -12.86 -10.61 -2.48
C ALA A 69 -12.56 -9.30 -3.23
N LYS A 70 -13.58 -8.52 -3.55
CA LYS A 70 -13.47 -7.19 -4.17
C LYS A 70 -14.02 -6.07 -3.28
N ASP A 71 -14.53 -6.41 -2.13
CA ASP A 71 -15.09 -5.44 -1.19
C ASP A 71 -13.97 -4.86 -0.34
N VAL A 72 -13.72 -3.58 -0.50
CA VAL A 72 -12.69 -2.86 0.27
C VAL A 72 -13.15 -2.77 1.73
N VAL A 73 -12.30 -3.19 2.65
CA VAL A 73 -12.48 -3.04 4.11
C VAL A 73 -11.68 -1.84 4.62
N LEU A 74 -10.40 -1.78 4.28
CA LEU A 74 -9.52 -0.66 4.64
C LEU A 74 -8.61 -0.32 3.46
N ARG A 75 -8.52 0.98 3.13
CA ARG A 75 -7.67 1.45 2.03
C ARG A 75 -6.90 2.69 2.46
N PHE A 76 -5.66 2.77 2.01
CA PHE A 76 -4.80 3.93 2.15
C PHE A 76 -4.24 4.35 0.80
N GLU A 77 -4.44 5.61 0.45
CA GLU A 77 -4.04 6.20 -0.81
C GLU A 77 -3.18 7.44 -0.56
N GLU A 78 -2.15 7.58 -1.34
CA GLU A 78 -1.30 8.76 -1.34
C GLU A 78 -1.24 9.32 -2.75
N GLY A 79 -1.52 10.60 -2.90
CA GLY A 79 -1.59 11.16 -4.24
C GLY A 79 -1.68 12.68 -4.27
N GLY A 80 -1.62 13.22 -5.49
CA GLY A 80 -1.60 14.66 -5.70
C GLY A 80 -0.22 15.28 -5.45
N GLY A 81 -0.20 16.58 -5.13
CA GLY A 81 1.00 17.37 -5.05
C GLY A 81 1.45 17.86 -6.42
N PHE A 82 2.61 18.54 -6.48
CA PHE A 82 3.17 19.06 -7.72
C PHE A 82 3.99 17.97 -8.43
N VAL A 83 3.29 17.12 -9.18
CA VAL A 83 3.88 15.98 -9.93
C VAL A 83 3.37 15.98 -11.37
N PRO A 84 4.12 15.37 -12.33
CA PRO A 84 3.66 15.22 -13.70
C PRO A 84 2.31 14.53 -13.81
N ILE A 85 1.54 14.92 -14.83
CA ILE A 85 0.16 14.44 -15.00
C ILE A 85 0.08 12.92 -15.24
N ASP A 86 1.05 12.33 -15.94
CA ASP A 86 1.16 10.89 -16.17
C ASP A 86 1.48 10.13 -14.88
N PHE A 87 2.21 10.76 -13.94
CA PHE A 87 2.39 10.22 -12.59
C PHE A 87 1.05 10.16 -11.84
N ILE A 88 0.26 11.24 -11.86
CA ILE A 88 -1.07 11.27 -11.23
C ILE A 88 -1.95 10.16 -11.79
N ALA A 89 -1.92 9.98 -13.11
CA ALA A 89 -2.73 8.99 -13.80
C ALA A 89 -2.37 7.52 -13.46
N THR A 90 -1.14 7.29 -12.98
CA THR A 90 -0.64 5.96 -12.57
C THR A 90 -0.67 5.75 -11.05
N GLN A 91 -1.14 6.72 -10.28
CA GLN A 91 -1.30 6.54 -8.84
C GLN A 91 -2.31 5.42 -8.55
N ALA A 92 -2.00 4.63 -7.55
CA ALA A 92 -2.83 3.55 -7.05
C ALA A 92 -2.69 3.47 -5.52
N PRO A 93 -3.68 2.93 -4.81
CA PRO A 93 -3.62 2.77 -3.36
C PRO A 93 -2.33 2.08 -2.92
N SER A 94 -1.69 2.62 -1.88
CA SER A 94 -0.47 2.02 -1.30
C SER A 94 -0.79 0.76 -0.50
N PHE A 95 -2.01 0.68 0.04
CA PHE A 95 -2.52 -0.44 0.82
C PHE A 95 -4.02 -0.62 0.61
N THR A 96 -4.46 -1.86 0.41
CA THR A 96 -5.88 -2.22 0.38
C THR A 96 -6.09 -3.59 1.01
N LEU A 97 -6.94 -3.64 2.03
CA LEU A 97 -7.48 -4.86 2.63
C LEU A 97 -8.86 -5.11 2.06
N TYR A 98 -9.11 -6.32 1.58
CA TYR A 98 -10.40 -6.79 1.07
C TYR A 98 -11.11 -7.67 2.08
N GLY A 99 -12.42 -7.81 1.90
CA GLY A 99 -13.30 -8.52 2.82
C GLY A 99 -12.99 -10.00 3.01
N ASP A 100 -12.38 -10.64 2.03
CA ASP A 100 -11.94 -12.03 2.13
C ASP A 100 -10.57 -12.21 2.82
N GLY A 101 -9.99 -11.14 3.37
CA GLY A 101 -8.68 -11.11 4.01
C GLY A 101 -7.50 -10.92 3.05
N THR A 102 -7.75 -10.76 1.74
CA THR A 102 -6.68 -10.42 0.80
C THR A 102 -6.19 -9.00 1.05
N VAL A 103 -4.89 -8.84 1.22
CA VAL A 103 -4.21 -7.54 1.28
C VAL A 103 -3.38 -7.36 0.02
N VAL A 104 -3.51 -6.20 -0.63
CA VAL A 104 -2.63 -5.76 -1.72
C VAL A 104 -1.95 -4.48 -1.28
N PHE A 105 -0.63 -4.45 -1.30
CA PHE A 105 0.15 -3.33 -0.77
C PHE A 105 1.45 -3.12 -1.56
N ARG A 106 2.04 -1.93 -1.44
CA ARG A 106 3.41 -1.66 -1.89
C ARG A 106 4.34 -1.67 -0.69
N ASP A 107 5.44 -2.39 -0.83
CA ASP A 107 6.52 -2.32 0.15
C ASP A 107 7.21 -0.95 0.02
N ALA A 108 7.02 -0.10 1.04
CA ALA A 108 7.60 1.24 1.08
C ALA A 108 9.14 1.22 1.25
N GLN A 109 9.73 0.07 1.60
CA GLN A 109 11.18 -0.10 1.73
C GLN A 109 11.82 -0.64 0.45
N ALA A 110 11.02 -1.18 -0.49
CA ALA A 110 11.54 -1.72 -1.74
C ALA A 110 11.99 -0.59 -2.66
N ALA A 111 13.18 -0.74 -3.22
CA ALA A 111 13.65 0.16 -4.26
C ALA A 111 12.88 -0.13 -5.57
N PRO A 112 12.48 0.91 -6.33
CA PRO A 112 11.92 0.70 -7.66
C PRO A 112 12.97 0.02 -8.55
N PRO A 113 12.53 -0.79 -9.53
CA PRO A 113 13.45 -1.35 -10.51
C PRO A 113 14.20 -0.24 -11.28
N ASP A 114 15.42 -0.51 -11.74
CA ASP A 114 16.20 0.46 -12.51
C ASP A 114 15.46 0.93 -13.75
N ALA A 115 15.60 2.21 -14.12
CA ALA A 115 14.98 2.74 -15.32
C ALA A 115 15.51 2.04 -16.58
N VAL A 116 14.68 1.87 -17.60
CA VAL A 116 15.05 1.38 -18.92
C VAL A 116 14.93 2.52 -19.91
N GLY A 117 16.04 3.18 -20.20
CA GLY A 117 16.03 4.42 -20.98
C GLY A 117 15.21 5.51 -20.27
N SER A 118 14.16 6.03 -20.91
CA SER A 118 13.24 7.00 -20.30
C SER A 118 12.13 6.36 -19.45
N VAL A 119 12.00 5.03 -19.51
CA VAL A 119 10.91 4.30 -18.81
C VAL A 119 11.27 4.14 -17.33
N ILE A 120 10.46 4.74 -16.48
CA ILE A 120 10.53 4.58 -15.02
C ILE A 120 9.52 3.49 -14.62
N ARG A 121 9.97 2.49 -13.86
CA ARG A 121 9.13 1.39 -13.38
C ARG A 121 8.77 1.59 -11.92
N SER A 122 7.55 1.25 -11.56
CA SER A 122 7.10 1.31 -10.17
C SER A 122 7.44 0.02 -9.43
N VAL A 123 7.60 0.11 -8.10
CA VAL A 123 7.70 -1.06 -7.23
C VAL A 123 6.47 -1.95 -7.45
N PRO A 124 6.63 -3.26 -7.68
CA PRO A 124 5.52 -4.19 -7.79
C PRO A 124 4.67 -4.21 -6.50
N PHE A 125 3.37 -4.38 -6.66
CA PHE A 125 2.53 -4.69 -5.51
C PHE A 125 2.83 -6.09 -4.99
N GLN A 126 2.72 -6.23 -3.68
CA GLN A 126 2.71 -7.52 -2.99
C GLN A 126 1.28 -7.87 -2.61
N THR A 127 1.02 -9.15 -2.43
CA THR A 127 -0.27 -9.63 -1.89
C THR A 127 -0.01 -10.71 -0.85
N VAL A 128 -0.86 -10.72 0.16
CA VAL A 128 -0.89 -11.76 1.20
C VAL A 128 -2.33 -11.95 1.65
N LYS A 129 -2.64 -13.08 2.24
CA LYS A 129 -3.93 -13.34 2.86
C LYS A 129 -3.77 -13.37 4.38
N ILE A 130 -4.58 -12.59 5.08
CA ILE A 130 -4.70 -12.60 6.54
C ILE A 130 -6.02 -13.24 6.95
N ASP A 131 -6.06 -13.77 8.15
CA ASP A 131 -7.26 -14.33 8.75
C ASP A 131 -8.15 -13.26 9.38
N GLU A 132 -9.28 -13.67 9.91
CA GLU A 132 -10.25 -12.78 10.57
C GLU A 132 -9.63 -12.04 11.75
N GLU A 133 -8.77 -12.70 12.54
CA GLU A 133 -8.09 -12.06 13.66
C GLU A 133 -7.21 -10.89 13.17
N GLY A 134 -6.50 -11.09 12.07
CA GLY A 134 -5.70 -10.05 11.42
C GLY A 134 -6.56 -8.90 10.88
N ILE A 135 -7.73 -9.18 10.28
CA ILE A 135 -8.69 -8.16 9.84
C ILE A 135 -9.16 -7.32 11.03
N GLN A 136 -9.62 -8.00 12.09
CA GLN A 136 -10.11 -7.34 13.30
C GLN A 136 -9.04 -6.48 13.96
N ALA A 137 -7.80 -6.97 14.07
CA ALA A 137 -6.68 -6.20 14.64
C ALA A 137 -6.35 -4.93 13.83
N LEU A 138 -6.49 -4.96 12.51
CA LEU A 138 -6.31 -3.79 11.66
C LEU A 138 -7.47 -2.79 11.81
N LEU A 139 -8.70 -3.27 11.85
CA LEU A 139 -9.88 -2.42 12.05
C LEU A 139 -9.91 -1.75 13.43
N GLU A 140 -9.63 -2.51 14.48
CA GLU A 140 -9.53 -1.98 15.85
C GLU A 140 -8.46 -0.87 15.94
N TYR A 141 -7.30 -1.12 15.33
CA TYR A 141 -6.26 -0.09 15.30
C TYR A 141 -6.69 1.13 14.49
N ALA A 142 -7.21 0.93 13.28
CA ALA A 142 -7.59 2.03 12.38
C ALA A 142 -8.69 2.91 12.98
N LEU A 143 -9.73 2.30 13.57
CA LEU A 143 -10.87 3.02 14.16
C LEU A 143 -10.55 3.62 15.54
N GLY A 144 -9.68 2.98 16.31
CA GLY A 144 -9.25 3.42 17.64
C GLY A 144 -7.98 4.29 17.58
N PRO A 145 -6.78 3.75 17.89
CA PRO A 145 -5.54 4.52 17.93
C PRO A 145 -5.18 5.26 16.65
N GLY A 146 -5.55 4.68 15.49
CA GLY A 146 -5.36 5.27 14.16
C GLY A 146 -6.26 6.46 13.85
N GLY A 147 -7.24 6.72 14.71
CA GLY A 147 -8.04 7.96 14.69
C GLY A 147 -9.22 7.97 13.72
N LEU A 148 -9.39 6.98 12.82
CA LEU A 148 -10.47 7.00 11.85
C LEU A 148 -11.86 7.00 12.48
N GLY A 149 -12.03 6.39 13.66
CA GLY A 149 -13.31 6.36 14.37
C GLY A 149 -13.85 7.77 14.65
N VAL A 150 -12.97 8.71 15.02
CA VAL A 150 -13.34 10.07 15.45
C VAL A 150 -12.98 11.17 14.44
N ALA A 151 -12.11 10.89 13.44
CA ALA A 151 -11.74 11.85 12.41
C ALA A 151 -12.97 12.33 11.63
N ILE A 152 -13.05 13.62 11.30
CA ILE A 152 -14.19 14.21 10.57
C ILE A 152 -13.78 14.64 9.15
N GLY A 153 -12.50 15.02 8.93
CA GLY A 153 -11.91 15.46 7.64
C GLY A 153 -12.84 16.18 6.67
N PRO A 154 -12.35 16.77 5.59
CA PRO A 154 -10.93 16.82 5.21
C PRO A 154 -10.12 17.76 6.12
N TYR A 155 -8.85 17.39 6.33
CA TYR A 155 -7.90 18.21 7.07
C TYR A 155 -6.97 18.93 6.09
N MET A 156 -6.99 20.24 6.13
CA MET A 156 -6.17 21.08 5.25
C MET A 156 -5.00 21.65 6.02
N SER A 157 -3.79 21.36 5.59
CA SER A 157 -2.57 21.95 6.15
C SER A 157 -2.33 23.36 5.60
N ASN A 158 -1.40 24.07 6.20
CA ASN A 158 -0.95 25.39 5.72
C ASN A 158 0.01 25.29 4.53
N ALA A 159 0.43 24.08 4.12
CA ALA A 159 1.34 23.86 3.00
C ALA A 159 0.58 23.70 1.69
N MET A 160 1.19 24.21 0.61
CA MET A 160 0.67 24.04 -0.75
C MET A 160 1.47 22.96 -1.47
N ASP A 161 0.89 22.38 -2.52
CA ASP A 161 1.55 21.45 -3.44
C ASP A 161 2.16 20.20 -2.79
N ILE A 162 1.61 19.78 -1.65
CA ILE A 162 2.00 18.53 -0.98
C ILE A 162 1.00 17.41 -1.27
N PRO A 163 1.42 16.13 -1.24
CA PRO A 163 0.52 15.01 -1.42
C PRO A 163 -0.58 14.98 -0.36
N SER A 164 -1.76 14.56 -0.77
CA SER A 164 -2.87 14.23 0.12
C SER A 164 -2.85 12.74 0.45
N GLN A 165 -3.21 12.40 1.68
CA GLN A 165 -3.42 11.05 2.15
C GLN A 165 -4.90 10.83 2.40
N THR A 166 -5.43 9.77 1.80
CA THR A 166 -6.84 9.40 1.94
C THR A 166 -6.95 8.01 2.55
N PHE A 167 -7.74 7.90 3.60
CA PHE A 167 -8.08 6.66 4.27
C PHE A 167 -9.56 6.36 4.02
N THR A 168 -9.87 5.16 3.58
CA THR A 168 -11.24 4.66 3.44
C THR A 168 -11.40 3.42 4.31
N VAL A 169 -12.45 3.38 5.12
CA VAL A 169 -12.81 2.22 5.94
C VAL A 169 -14.29 1.91 5.74
N ASN A 170 -14.59 0.62 5.54
CA ASN A 170 -15.94 0.08 5.47
C ASN A 170 -16.13 -0.88 6.66
N ALA A 171 -16.86 -0.42 7.67
CA ALA A 171 -17.11 -1.15 8.90
C ALA A 171 -18.47 -0.76 9.49
N ASP A 172 -19.11 -1.67 10.23
CA ASP A 172 -20.40 -1.47 10.89
C ASP A 172 -21.49 -0.92 9.93
N GLY A 173 -21.51 -1.44 8.70
CA GLY A 173 -22.44 -1.03 7.66
C GLY A 173 -22.24 0.38 7.13
N ARG A 174 -21.09 1.03 7.40
CA ARG A 174 -20.79 2.41 7.00
C ARG A 174 -19.48 2.49 6.24
N THR A 175 -19.47 3.34 5.21
CA THR A 175 -18.24 3.79 4.55
C THR A 175 -17.82 5.12 5.12
N LYS A 176 -16.57 5.22 5.57
CA LYS A 176 -15.97 6.47 6.02
C LYS A 176 -14.71 6.75 5.22
N GLN A 177 -14.59 7.98 4.72
CA GLN A 177 -13.39 8.47 4.05
C GLN A 177 -12.86 9.70 4.77
N VAL A 178 -11.56 9.71 5.03
CA VAL A 178 -10.85 10.82 5.69
C VAL A 178 -9.65 11.19 4.83
N THR A 179 -9.56 12.46 4.45
CA THR A 179 -8.43 13.00 3.68
C THR A 179 -7.68 14.03 4.51
N ALA A 180 -6.36 13.95 4.50
CA ALA A 180 -5.46 14.95 5.06
C ALA A 180 -4.46 15.40 4.00
N ASN A 181 -4.27 16.71 3.88
CA ASN A 181 -3.26 17.29 3.00
C ASN A 181 -1.91 17.35 3.72
N GLY A 182 -1.14 16.27 3.57
CA GLY A 182 0.08 16.01 4.36
C GLY A 182 -0.22 15.44 5.77
N LEU A 183 0.74 14.69 6.32
CA LEU A 183 0.60 14.05 7.63
C LEU A 183 1.67 14.55 8.63
N SER A 184 2.02 15.84 8.57
CA SER A 184 2.90 16.46 9.56
C SER A 184 2.08 17.34 10.51
N PRO A 185 1.95 16.97 11.80
CA PRO A 185 1.11 17.70 12.75
C PRO A 185 1.43 19.18 12.88
N ASP A 186 2.69 19.56 12.68
CA ASP A 186 3.13 20.96 12.79
C ASP A 186 2.59 21.86 11.68
N MET A 187 2.11 21.30 10.58
CA MET A 187 1.47 22.02 9.47
C MET A 187 0.01 22.37 9.76
N TYR A 188 -0.55 21.94 10.90
CA TYR A 188 -1.97 22.09 11.22
C TYR A 188 -2.22 23.00 12.41
N GLN A 189 -3.44 23.47 12.51
CA GLN A 189 -3.89 24.21 13.68
C GLN A 189 -3.84 23.32 14.93
N PRO A 190 -3.61 23.87 16.13
CA PRO A 190 -3.43 23.09 17.37
C PRO A 190 -4.54 22.08 17.65
N GLN A 191 -5.80 22.42 17.32
CA GLN A 191 -6.95 21.54 17.53
C GLN A 191 -6.92 20.26 16.66
N ASP A 192 -6.26 20.29 15.49
CA ASP A 192 -6.21 19.17 14.55
C ASP A 192 -4.96 18.30 14.76
N ARG A 193 -3.95 18.78 15.48
CA ARG A 193 -2.65 18.09 15.61
C ARG A 193 -2.76 16.69 16.19
N LEU A 194 -3.64 16.51 17.17
CA LEU A 194 -3.81 15.20 17.80
C LEU A 194 -4.35 14.16 16.81
N ILE A 195 -5.37 14.54 16.03
CA ILE A 195 -5.93 13.61 15.04
C ILE A 195 -4.96 13.38 13.88
N ILE A 196 -4.23 14.39 13.43
CA ILE A 196 -3.19 14.22 12.40
C ILE A 196 -2.07 13.30 12.90
N THR A 197 -1.68 13.39 14.19
CA THR A 197 -0.71 12.45 14.77
C THR A 197 -1.22 11.01 14.74
N ALA A 198 -2.49 10.77 15.04
CA ALA A 198 -3.10 9.45 14.97
C ALA A 198 -3.14 8.93 13.53
N LEU A 199 -3.58 9.75 12.57
CA LEU A 199 -3.60 9.41 11.13
C LEU A 199 -2.19 9.17 10.59
N THR A 200 -1.17 9.89 11.06
CA THR A 200 0.25 9.63 10.72
C THR A 200 0.67 8.24 11.20
N GLY A 201 0.37 7.90 12.45
CA GLY A 201 0.65 6.56 13.00
C GLY A 201 -0.05 5.44 12.21
N LEU A 202 -1.29 5.67 11.76
CA LEU A 202 -2.00 4.73 10.89
C LEU A 202 -1.30 4.58 9.54
N ALA A 203 -0.97 5.69 8.88
CA ALA A 203 -0.27 5.67 7.60
C ALA A 203 1.06 4.91 7.69
N ASP A 204 1.85 5.18 8.74
CA ASP A 204 3.14 4.52 8.94
C ASP A 204 2.97 3.01 9.16
N ARG A 205 1.93 2.59 9.91
CA ARG A 205 1.61 1.17 10.09
C ARG A 205 1.21 0.50 8.77
N LEU A 206 0.41 1.17 7.93
CA LEU A 206 -0.03 0.63 6.63
C LEU A 206 1.13 0.59 5.61
N ARG A 207 2.03 1.58 5.62
CA ARG A 207 3.26 1.58 4.79
C ARG A 207 4.23 0.47 5.20
N ALA A 208 4.32 0.21 6.50
CA ALA A 208 5.19 -0.83 7.05
C ALA A 208 4.53 -2.22 7.09
N PHE A 209 3.35 -2.40 6.51
CA PHE A 209 2.55 -3.63 6.63
C PHE A 209 3.34 -4.88 6.20
N GLY A 210 4.09 -4.81 5.10
CA GLY A 210 4.92 -5.92 4.60
C GLY A 210 6.07 -6.31 5.52
N THR A 211 6.45 -5.46 6.49
CA THR A 211 7.57 -5.73 7.38
C THR A 211 7.20 -6.84 8.38
N GLY A 212 7.76 -8.03 8.17
CA GLY A 212 7.55 -9.19 9.07
C GLY A 212 6.29 -10.01 8.76
N VAL A 213 5.57 -9.71 7.68
CA VAL A 213 4.48 -10.56 7.18
C VAL A 213 5.09 -11.72 6.40
N ALA A 214 4.71 -12.95 6.74
CA ALA A 214 5.16 -14.15 6.03
C ALA A 214 4.18 -14.53 4.90
N GLY A 215 4.73 -15.10 3.81
CA GLY A 215 3.90 -15.65 2.73
C GLY A 215 3.45 -14.61 1.69
N GLU A 216 4.05 -13.42 1.70
CA GLU A 216 3.81 -12.42 0.66
C GLU A 216 4.26 -12.90 -0.72
N GLN A 217 3.53 -12.53 -1.74
CA GLN A 217 3.80 -12.84 -3.14
C GLN A 217 3.63 -11.59 -3.99
N VAL A 218 4.34 -11.53 -5.13
CA VAL A 218 4.12 -10.47 -6.10
C VAL A 218 2.68 -10.56 -6.63
N TYR A 219 1.91 -9.48 -6.46
CA TYR A 219 0.56 -9.39 -6.97
C TYR A 219 0.55 -9.51 -8.49
N GLN A 220 -0.28 -10.42 -9.00
CA GLN A 220 -0.49 -10.64 -10.44
C GLN A 220 -1.80 -9.98 -10.85
N PRO A 221 -1.76 -8.79 -11.49
CA PRO A 221 -2.98 -8.10 -11.86
C PRO A 221 -3.71 -8.81 -13.00
N ALA A 222 -5.02 -8.94 -12.88
CA ALA A 222 -5.86 -9.47 -13.94
C ALA A 222 -5.91 -8.53 -15.15
N MET A 223 -5.82 -7.23 -14.91
CA MET A 223 -5.88 -6.17 -15.93
C MET A 223 -5.00 -5.00 -15.53
N TYR A 224 -4.71 -4.13 -16.49
CA TYR A 224 -3.95 -2.90 -16.31
C TYR A 224 -4.74 -1.69 -16.82
N ARG A 225 -4.44 -0.52 -16.30
CA ARG A 225 -4.87 0.76 -16.87
C ARG A 225 -3.73 1.34 -17.68
N GLY A 226 -3.93 1.45 -18.98
CA GLY A 226 -3.09 2.27 -19.85
C GLY A 226 -3.59 3.71 -19.86
N VAL A 227 -2.67 4.65 -19.80
CA VAL A 227 -2.92 6.09 -19.90
C VAL A 227 -2.11 6.62 -21.08
N LEU A 228 -2.79 7.19 -22.05
CA LEU A 228 -2.21 7.68 -23.28
C LEU A 228 -2.38 9.20 -23.37
N GLN A 229 -1.28 9.91 -23.62
CA GLN A 229 -1.28 11.34 -23.84
C GLN A 229 -0.54 11.64 -25.15
N LYS A 230 -1.17 12.38 -26.07
CA LYS A 230 -0.46 12.91 -27.23
C LYS A 230 0.54 13.97 -26.78
N VAL A 231 1.78 13.86 -27.28
CA VAL A 231 2.85 14.80 -26.97
C VAL A 231 3.45 15.39 -28.25
N ASP A 232 3.90 16.64 -28.18
CA ASP A 232 4.57 17.30 -29.29
C ASP A 232 6.04 16.90 -29.39
N GLN A 233 6.65 16.55 -28.25
CA GLN A 233 8.05 16.16 -28.16
C GLN A 233 8.22 14.99 -27.19
N ALA A 234 9.03 13.98 -27.59
CA ALA A 234 9.49 12.92 -26.72
C ALA A 234 10.75 13.34 -25.95
N PHE A 235 10.84 12.98 -24.66
CA PHE A 235 12.03 13.18 -23.84
C PHE A 235 12.90 11.91 -23.74
N GLY A 236 12.67 10.92 -24.62
CA GLY A 236 13.40 9.65 -24.66
C GLY A 236 13.25 8.94 -25.99
N ALA A 237 13.69 7.68 -26.03
CA ALA A 237 13.54 6.85 -27.21
C ALA A 237 12.07 6.63 -27.55
N VAL A 238 11.72 6.74 -28.84
CA VAL A 238 10.38 6.49 -29.35
C VAL A 238 10.37 5.12 -29.99
N VAL A 239 9.48 4.22 -29.52
CA VAL A 239 9.25 2.91 -30.12
C VAL A 239 8.00 2.94 -31.03
N ASP A 240 7.90 1.98 -31.92
CA ASP A 240 6.72 1.87 -32.76
C ASP A 240 5.53 1.32 -31.94
N TRP A 241 4.31 1.60 -32.39
CA TRP A 241 3.08 1.12 -31.78
C TRP A 241 3.03 -0.40 -31.74
N PRO A 242 2.92 -1.04 -30.56
CA PRO A 242 3.16 -2.48 -30.45
C PRO A 242 1.93 -3.34 -30.74
N TRP A 243 0.75 -2.73 -30.82
CA TRP A 243 -0.52 -3.47 -30.93
C TRP A 243 -1.10 -3.41 -32.34
N THR A 244 -1.72 -4.51 -32.75
CA THR A 244 -2.50 -4.63 -33.99
C THR A 244 -4.02 -4.52 -33.76
N ASP A 245 -4.43 -4.75 -32.49
CA ASP A 245 -5.83 -4.82 -32.02
C ASP A 245 -6.22 -3.63 -31.15
N VAL A 246 -5.30 -2.71 -30.91
CA VAL A 246 -5.51 -1.49 -30.09
C VAL A 246 -5.11 -0.28 -30.91
N GLU A 247 -5.99 0.70 -31.00
CA GLU A 247 -5.72 1.97 -31.66
C GLU A 247 -5.74 3.13 -30.64
N PRO A 248 -5.07 4.28 -30.92
CA PRO A 248 -5.10 5.43 -30.03
C PRO A 248 -6.51 5.93 -29.70
N VAL A 249 -7.47 5.78 -30.63
CA VAL A 249 -8.87 6.18 -30.43
C VAL A 249 -9.61 5.31 -29.42
N ASP A 250 -9.10 4.12 -29.12
CA ASP A 250 -9.67 3.22 -28.11
C ASP A 250 -9.37 3.65 -26.69
N PHE A 251 -8.43 4.59 -26.52
CA PHE A 251 -8.19 5.26 -25.26
C PHE A 251 -9.18 6.42 -25.16
N VAL A 252 -10.14 6.29 -24.25
CA VAL A 252 -11.19 7.28 -24.08
C VAL A 252 -10.83 8.29 -23.00
N SER A 253 -11.21 9.53 -23.21
CA SER A 253 -11.05 10.58 -22.21
C SER A 253 -11.84 10.23 -20.94
N GLY A 254 -11.17 10.26 -19.80
CA GLY A 254 -11.77 10.03 -18.48
C GLY A 254 -12.23 11.34 -17.83
N VAL A 255 -11.98 11.46 -16.55
CA VAL A 255 -12.29 12.66 -15.74
C VAL A 255 -11.50 13.89 -16.21
N ASN A 256 -10.38 13.68 -16.91
CA ASN A 256 -9.50 14.73 -17.39
C ASN A 256 -9.42 14.64 -18.92
N GLU A 257 -9.70 15.75 -19.61
CA GLU A 257 -9.67 15.83 -21.08
C GLU A 257 -8.29 15.62 -21.71
N PHE A 258 -7.21 15.80 -20.91
CA PHE A 258 -5.83 15.63 -21.36
C PHE A 258 -5.33 14.18 -21.30
N LEU A 259 -6.03 13.31 -20.58
CA LEU A 259 -5.64 11.92 -20.37
C LEU A 259 -6.70 10.99 -20.90
N SER A 260 -6.30 10.19 -21.89
CA SER A 260 -7.13 9.11 -22.39
C SER A 260 -6.72 7.79 -21.76
N THR A 261 -7.67 6.99 -21.32
CA THR A 261 -7.43 5.74 -20.59
C THR A 261 -8.06 4.55 -21.29
N ARG A 262 -7.42 3.39 -21.13
CA ARG A 262 -7.93 2.11 -21.58
C ARG A 262 -7.56 1.02 -20.59
N THR A 263 -8.42 0.05 -20.41
CA THR A 263 -8.06 -1.22 -19.76
C THR A 263 -7.31 -2.10 -20.74
N LEU A 264 -6.12 -2.57 -20.35
CA LEU A 264 -5.25 -3.44 -21.13
C LEU A 264 -5.17 -4.82 -20.47
N THR A 265 -5.09 -5.86 -21.29
CA THR A 265 -4.82 -7.22 -20.79
C THR A 265 -3.33 -7.41 -20.47
N PRO A 266 -2.96 -8.44 -19.67
CA PRO A 266 -1.57 -8.79 -19.44
C PRO A 266 -0.78 -9.04 -20.74
N GLU A 267 -1.39 -9.64 -21.76
CA GLU A 267 -0.78 -9.90 -23.06
C GLU A 267 -0.48 -8.60 -23.82
N GLN A 268 -1.42 -7.64 -23.78
CA GLN A 268 -1.22 -6.32 -24.40
C GLN A 268 -0.10 -5.54 -23.68
N VAL A 269 -0.01 -5.67 -22.36
CA VAL A 269 1.09 -5.07 -21.60
C VAL A 269 2.42 -5.77 -21.90
N ALA A 270 2.44 -7.10 -22.03
CA ALA A 270 3.63 -7.85 -22.39
C ALA A 270 4.17 -7.47 -23.79
N ALA A 271 3.28 -7.11 -24.74
CA ALA A 271 3.66 -6.63 -26.08
C ALA A 271 4.50 -5.35 -26.08
N LEU A 272 4.48 -4.57 -24.99
CA LEU A 272 5.37 -3.41 -24.82
C LEU A 272 6.84 -3.80 -24.67
N ASN A 273 7.13 -5.06 -24.40
CA ASN A 273 8.47 -5.63 -24.26
C ASN A 273 9.37 -4.88 -23.24
N ILE A 274 8.77 -4.40 -22.15
CA ILE A 274 9.48 -3.77 -21.03
C ILE A 274 9.58 -4.80 -19.89
N PRO A 275 10.79 -5.24 -19.51
CA PRO A 275 10.95 -6.23 -18.46
C PRO A 275 10.52 -5.67 -17.10
N GLY A 276 9.92 -6.52 -16.25
CA GLY A 276 9.60 -6.18 -14.85
C GLY A 276 8.49 -5.13 -14.67
N MET A 277 7.49 -5.13 -15.55
CA MET A 277 6.37 -4.16 -15.55
C MET A 277 5.22 -4.47 -14.57
N THR A 278 5.32 -5.49 -13.74
CA THR A 278 4.22 -5.88 -12.84
C THR A 278 3.75 -4.76 -11.91
N GLY A 279 4.65 -3.83 -11.55
CA GLY A 279 4.31 -2.66 -10.72
C GLY A 279 3.75 -1.46 -11.49
N GLY A 280 3.78 -1.52 -12.83
CA GLY A 280 3.48 -0.39 -13.70
C GLY A 280 4.72 0.39 -14.15
N MET A 281 4.50 1.32 -15.08
CA MET A 281 5.55 2.16 -15.65
C MET A 281 5.02 3.50 -16.14
N MET A 282 5.93 4.46 -16.36
CA MET A 282 5.68 5.73 -17.07
C MET A 282 6.88 6.11 -17.95
N GLY A 283 6.70 7.09 -18.81
CA GLY A 283 7.77 7.65 -19.65
C GLY A 283 8.13 6.83 -20.89
N LEU A 284 7.23 5.92 -21.33
CA LEU A 284 7.37 5.25 -22.61
C LEU A 284 6.78 6.13 -23.73
N TYR A 285 7.58 6.41 -24.76
CA TYR A 285 7.11 7.14 -25.93
C TYR A 285 6.89 6.16 -27.08
N ILE A 286 5.68 6.21 -27.67
CA ILE A 286 5.28 5.33 -28.78
C ILE A 286 4.78 6.15 -29.97
N ARG A 287 5.01 5.63 -31.19
CA ARG A 287 4.63 6.32 -32.42
C ARG A 287 3.57 5.54 -33.18
N LYS A 288 2.51 6.23 -33.58
CA LYS A 288 1.47 5.72 -34.49
C LYS A 288 1.08 6.82 -35.47
N ASP A 289 1.06 6.49 -36.79
CA ASP A 289 0.66 7.39 -37.87
C ASP A 289 1.32 8.77 -37.81
N GLY A 290 2.63 8.79 -37.55
CA GLY A 290 3.42 10.01 -37.47
C GLY A 290 3.20 10.85 -36.21
N LYS A 291 2.31 10.44 -35.31
CA LYS A 291 2.05 11.09 -34.01
C LYS A 291 2.82 10.37 -32.90
N VAL A 292 3.28 11.13 -31.92
CA VAL A 292 3.96 10.59 -30.75
C VAL A 292 3.05 10.71 -29.54
N PHE A 293 3.07 9.68 -28.71
CA PHE A 293 2.30 9.59 -27.48
C PHE A 293 3.21 9.19 -26.32
N SER A 294 2.95 9.75 -25.16
CA SER A 294 3.43 9.22 -23.87
C SER A 294 2.46 8.16 -23.39
N LEU A 295 2.97 6.99 -23.02
CA LEU A 295 2.21 5.90 -22.44
C LEU A 295 2.70 5.65 -21.03
N ALA A 296 1.73 5.60 -20.11
CA ALA A 296 1.92 5.11 -18.75
C ALA A 296 0.97 3.92 -18.49
N VAL A 297 1.39 2.98 -17.66
CA VAL A 297 0.62 1.77 -17.35
C VAL A 297 0.69 1.51 -15.86
N ARG A 298 -0.43 1.19 -15.23
CA ARG A 298 -0.49 0.70 -13.85
C ARG A 298 -1.33 -0.56 -13.73
N PRO A 299 -1.00 -1.46 -12.80
CA PRO A 299 -1.87 -2.58 -12.48
C PRO A 299 -3.21 -2.09 -11.93
N LEU A 300 -4.30 -2.81 -12.25
CA LEU A 300 -5.58 -2.64 -11.60
C LEU A 300 -5.68 -3.55 -10.37
N LEU A 301 -6.24 -3.02 -9.30
CA LEU A 301 -6.56 -3.77 -8.10
C LEU A 301 -7.86 -4.59 -8.28
N PRO A 302 -8.14 -5.59 -7.44
CA PRO A 302 -9.31 -6.48 -7.58
C PRO A 302 -10.64 -5.76 -7.74
N ASP A 303 -10.89 -4.69 -7.00
CA ASP A 303 -12.12 -3.90 -7.04
C ASP A 303 -12.23 -2.97 -8.27
N GLU A 304 -11.13 -2.70 -8.96
CA GLU A 304 -11.10 -1.88 -10.17
C GLU A 304 -11.40 -2.69 -11.45
N THR A 305 -11.44 -4.02 -11.35
CA THR A 305 -11.79 -4.92 -12.46
C THR A 305 -13.28 -5.26 -12.40
N LYS A 306 -14.04 -4.82 -13.41
CA LYS A 306 -15.46 -5.15 -13.55
C LYS A 306 -15.66 -6.52 -14.16
#